data_25e3234f0b5efe191d04c5dd39e80770
#
_entry.id   25e3234f0b5efe191d04c5dd39e80770
#
_cell.length_a   1.000
_cell.length_b   1.000
_cell.length_c   1.000
_cell.angle_alpha   90.00
_cell.angle_beta   90.00
_cell.angle_gamma   90.00
#
_symmetry.space_group_name_H-M   'P 1'
#
loop_
_entity.id
_entity.type
_entity.pdbx_description
1 polymer ?
#
loop_
_entity_poly.entity_id
_entity_poly.type
_entity_poly.pdbx_seq_one_letter_code
_entity_poly.pdbx_strand_id
1 'polypeptide(L)'
;MALKNAENSFYQEIYSMVKRHPATNNEFIDRFSSGDISYDEFMNFSVEFYHFTREWVSILSILLVNTPNENDAESLTKILVSELGDMDPKKRHELLYRKYLRSIGISPEELIFREQLPSTRQWLDKMREYFSSDHFTALGAEYGLENMAIPMWDKLLPGLEKARLKFPSLRSMDIEYFTFHRELEEHHEEEMANVLGEHINDRVAREKFTKGASGMLDSEKEFWEGLSVRA
;
A
#
# COMPACT_ATOMS: atom_id res chain seq x y z
N MET A 1 2.17 -11.87 32.29
CA MET A 1 0.77 -12.10 31.84
C MET A 1 0.01 -10.80 31.56
N ALA A 2 0.02 -9.82 32.44
CA ALA A 2 -0.67 -8.53 32.22
C ALA A 2 -0.10 -7.70 31.06
N LEU A 3 1.23 -7.69 30.84
CA LEU A 3 1.87 -6.98 29.72
C LEU A 3 1.47 -7.59 28.35
N LYS A 4 1.53 -8.92 28.19
CA LYS A 4 1.08 -9.59 26.95
C LYS A 4 -0.40 -9.33 26.60
N ASN A 5 -1.27 -9.17 27.61
CA ASN A 5 -2.68 -8.85 27.38
C ASN A 5 -2.90 -7.37 27.00
N ALA A 6 -2.08 -6.46 27.53
CA ALA A 6 -2.14 -5.03 27.18
C ALA A 6 -1.55 -4.75 25.79
N GLU A 7 -0.50 -5.47 25.40
CA GLU A 7 0.07 -5.48 24.06
C GLU A 7 -0.98 -5.98 23.06
N ASN A 8 -1.58 -7.12 23.31
CA ASN A 8 -2.62 -7.69 22.44
C ASN A 8 -3.83 -6.74 22.28
N SER A 9 -4.20 -5.97 23.31
CA SER A 9 -5.30 -5.00 23.23
C SER A 9 -4.97 -3.78 22.34
N PHE A 10 -3.73 -3.25 22.42
CA PHE A 10 -3.29 -2.12 21.60
C PHE A 10 -3.26 -2.50 20.12
N TYR A 11 -2.70 -3.66 19.76
CA TYR A 11 -2.69 -4.13 18.38
C TYR A 11 -4.07 -4.36 17.82
N GLN A 12 -4.97 -4.95 18.59
CA GLN A 12 -6.37 -5.13 18.17
C GLN A 12 -7.07 -3.79 17.94
N GLU A 13 -6.75 -2.79 18.75
CA GLU A 13 -7.28 -1.43 18.57
C GLU A 13 -6.79 -0.81 17.27
N ILE A 14 -5.46 -0.81 17.03
CA ILE A 14 -4.85 -0.27 15.81
C ILE A 14 -5.31 -1.04 14.57
N TYR A 15 -5.31 -2.37 14.60
CA TYR A 15 -5.80 -3.20 13.51
C TYR A 15 -7.27 -2.89 13.17
N SER A 16 -8.10 -2.73 14.21
CA SER A 16 -9.50 -2.35 14.03
C SER A 16 -9.66 -0.93 13.47
N MET A 17 -8.75 -0.01 13.81
CA MET A 17 -8.70 1.33 13.23
C MET A 17 -8.39 1.26 11.74
N VAL A 18 -7.34 0.53 11.35
CA VAL A 18 -6.92 0.35 9.94
C VAL A 18 -8.08 -0.21 9.10
N LYS A 19 -8.68 -1.32 9.55
CA LYS A 19 -9.76 -2.00 8.82
C LYS A 19 -11.02 -1.13 8.62
N ARG A 20 -11.26 -0.15 9.48
CA ARG A 20 -12.42 0.76 9.37
C ARG A 20 -12.08 2.11 8.75
N HIS A 21 -10.80 2.34 8.46
CA HIS A 21 -10.34 3.63 7.97
C HIS A 21 -10.91 3.94 6.57
N PRO A 22 -11.24 5.22 6.26
CA PRO A 22 -11.68 5.62 4.92
C PRO A 22 -10.66 5.35 3.80
N ALA A 23 -9.38 5.10 4.10
CA ALA A 23 -8.41 4.63 3.10
C ALA A 23 -8.87 3.35 2.40
N THR A 24 -9.49 2.42 3.14
CA THR A 24 -10.01 1.14 2.60
C THR A 24 -11.52 1.14 2.34
N ASN A 25 -12.25 2.13 2.89
CA ASN A 25 -13.71 2.20 2.84
C ASN A 25 -14.14 3.58 2.32
N ASN A 26 -13.86 3.86 1.05
CA ASN A 26 -14.20 5.11 0.38
C ASN A 26 -15.01 4.87 -0.90
N GLU A 27 -15.64 5.94 -1.37
CA GLU A 27 -16.51 5.88 -2.54
C GLU A 27 -15.81 5.38 -3.81
N PHE A 28 -14.54 5.79 -4.05
CA PHE A 28 -13.80 5.36 -5.23
C PHE A 28 -13.59 3.84 -5.23
N ILE A 29 -13.05 3.30 -4.13
CA ILE A 29 -12.78 1.85 -4.01
C ILE A 29 -14.09 1.04 -4.08
N ASP A 30 -15.17 1.50 -3.46
CA ASP A 30 -16.47 0.82 -3.49
C ASP A 30 -17.07 0.80 -4.90
N ARG A 31 -17.01 1.93 -5.63
CA ARG A 31 -17.39 2.00 -7.05
C ARG A 31 -16.50 1.13 -7.93
N PHE A 32 -15.19 1.14 -7.69
CA PHE A 32 -14.23 0.28 -8.39
C PHE A 32 -14.60 -1.19 -8.18
N SER A 33 -14.80 -1.62 -6.95
CA SER A 33 -15.16 -2.98 -6.57
C SER A 33 -16.51 -3.43 -7.18
N SER A 34 -17.49 -2.53 -7.24
CA SER A 34 -18.79 -2.83 -7.86
C SER A 34 -18.77 -2.83 -9.39
N GLY A 35 -17.70 -2.32 -10.02
CA GLY A 35 -17.61 -2.09 -11.47
C GLY A 35 -18.33 -0.82 -11.94
N ASP A 36 -18.77 0.03 -11.01
CA ASP A 36 -19.34 1.34 -11.29
C ASP A 36 -18.24 2.39 -11.40
N ILE A 37 -17.36 2.18 -12.37
CA ILE A 37 -16.23 3.04 -12.68
C ILE A 37 -16.23 3.36 -14.16
N SER A 38 -15.86 4.58 -14.54
CA SER A 38 -15.63 4.95 -15.93
C SER A 38 -14.31 4.39 -16.45
N TYR A 39 -14.15 4.33 -17.76
CA TYR A 39 -12.89 3.93 -18.38
C TYR A 39 -11.75 4.89 -18.00
N ASP A 40 -12.02 6.19 -17.95
CA ASP A 40 -11.02 7.21 -17.62
C ASP A 40 -10.58 7.11 -16.16
N GLU A 41 -11.51 6.86 -15.22
CA GLU A 41 -11.17 6.61 -13.81
C GLU A 41 -10.33 5.34 -13.66
N PHE A 42 -10.66 4.26 -14.40
CA PHE A 42 -9.86 3.04 -14.43
C PHE A 42 -8.44 3.30 -14.94
N MET A 43 -8.32 4.05 -16.03
CA MET A 43 -7.00 4.39 -16.61
C MET A 43 -6.20 5.33 -15.68
N ASN A 44 -6.86 6.30 -15.03
CA ASN A 44 -6.22 7.15 -14.02
C ASN A 44 -5.69 6.33 -12.85
N PHE A 45 -6.50 5.43 -12.29
CA PHE A 45 -6.03 4.50 -11.26
C PHE A 45 -4.77 3.75 -11.71
N SER A 46 -4.81 3.15 -12.90
CA SER A 46 -3.70 2.33 -13.42
C SER A 46 -2.40 3.13 -13.57
N VAL A 47 -2.50 4.40 -13.98
CA VAL A 47 -1.35 5.28 -14.16
C VAL A 47 -0.83 5.81 -12.84
N GLU A 48 -1.72 6.29 -11.97
CA GLU A 48 -1.33 6.94 -10.72
C GLU A 48 -0.79 5.92 -9.70
N PHE A 49 -1.35 4.72 -9.64
CA PHE A 49 -0.83 3.65 -8.81
C PHE A 49 0.55 3.13 -9.28
N TYR A 50 0.87 3.26 -10.58
CA TYR A 50 2.22 2.97 -11.08
C TYR A 50 3.27 3.91 -10.50
N HIS A 51 2.95 5.17 -10.29
CA HIS A 51 3.89 6.11 -9.65
C HIS A 51 4.28 5.66 -8.26
N PHE A 52 3.33 5.12 -7.49
CA PHE A 52 3.61 4.47 -6.21
C PHE A 52 4.48 3.22 -6.38
N THR A 53 4.04 2.26 -7.19
CA THR A 53 4.74 0.97 -7.37
C THR A 53 6.18 1.17 -7.83
N ARG A 54 6.44 2.14 -8.70
CA ARG A 54 7.78 2.46 -9.20
C ARG A 54 8.70 3.00 -8.12
N GLU A 55 8.18 3.75 -7.16
CA GLU A 55 8.96 4.43 -6.13
C GLU A 55 9.01 3.65 -4.80
N TRP A 56 8.17 2.63 -4.65
CA TRP A 56 7.96 1.92 -3.39
C TRP A 56 9.25 1.39 -2.77
N VAL A 57 10.06 0.65 -3.50
CA VAL A 57 11.35 0.11 -3.00
C VAL A 57 12.27 1.23 -2.49
N SER A 58 12.33 2.38 -3.17
CA SER A 58 13.13 3.52 -2.73
C SER A 58 12.57 4.16 -1.48
N ILE A 59 11.25 4.27 -1.38
CA ILE A 59 10.55 4.84 -0.21
C ILE A 59 10.72 3.90 1.00
N LEU A 60 10.51 2.60 0.85
CA LEU A 60 10.71 1.61 1.90
C LEU A 60 12.17 1.56 2.40
N SER A 61 13.14 1.82 1.51
CA SER A 61 14.55 1.93 1.88
C SER A 61 14.82 3.10 2.85
N ILE A 62 14.04 4.18 2.82
CA ILE A 62 14.15 5.28 3.79
C ILE A 62 13.81 4.78 5.20
N LEU A 63 12.74 3.99 5.32
CA LEU A 63 12.36 3.39 6.59
C LEU A 63 13.47 2.48 7.12
N LEU A 64 14.03 1.61 6.28
CA LEU A 64 15.11 0.71 6.67
C LEU A 64 16.34 1.48 7.18
N VAL A 65 16.77 2.54 6.48
CA VAL A 65 17.90 3.38 6.89
C VAL A 65 17.67 4.06 8.25
N ASN A 66 16.43 4.41 8.56
CA ASN A 66 16.05 5.07 9.80
C ASN A 66 15.70 4.09 10.95
N THR A 67 15.77 2.78 10.70
CA THR A 67 15.46 1.76 11.70
C THR A 67 16.67 1.45 12.58
N PRO A 68 16.62 1.73 13.91
CA PRO A 68 17.79 1.69 14.77
C PRO A 68 18.13 0.29 15.30
N ASN A 69 17.21 -0.67 15.26
CA ASN A 69 17.44 -1.99 15.81
C ASN A 69 17.48 -3.06 14.70
N GLU A 70 18.28 -4.11 14.92
CA GLU A 70 18.56 -5.14 13.93
C GLU A 70 17.35 -6.08 13.69
N ASN A 71 16.49 -6.31 14.68
CA ASN A 71 15.33 -7.19 14.54
C ASN A 71 14.29 -6.55 13.61
N ASP A 72 13.97 -5.28 13.84
CA ASP A 72 13.05 -4.53 12.97
C ASP A 72 13.63 -4.38 11.56
N ALA A 73 14.95 -4.10 11.46
CA ALA A 73 15.65 -4.02 10.18
C ALA A 73 15.65 -5.36 9.44
N GLU A 74 15.71 -6.50 10.13
CA GLU A 74 15.59 -7.84 9.53
C GLU A 74 14.21 -8.03 8.90
N SER A 75 13.12 -7.73 9.63
CA SER A 75 11.75 -7.86 9.13
C SER A 75 11.49 -6.95 7.93
N LEU A 76 11.88 -5.67 8.01
CA LEU A 76 11.78 -4.74 6.89
C LEU A 76 12.62 -5.17 5.68
N THR A 77 13.78 -5.80 5.91
CA THR A 77 14.61 -6.33 4.83
C THR A 77 13.91 -7.50 4.12
N LYS A 78 13.18 -8.35 4.83
CA LYS A 78 12.41 -9.45 4.22
C LYS A 78 11.32 -8.89 3.29
N ILE A 79 10.59 -7.86 3.73
CA ILE A 79 9.61 -7.16 2.88
C ILE A 79 10.32 -6.59 1.65
N LEU A 80 11.43 -5.89 1.82
CA LEU A 80 12.18 -5.30 0.71
C LEU A 80 12.71 -6.34 -0.29
N VAL A 81 13.16 -7.51 0.19
CA VAL A 81 13.61 -8.62 -0.65
C VAL A 81 12.43 -9.21 -1.43
N SER A 82 11.28 -9.33 -0.80
CA SER A 82 10.03 -9.75 -1.44
C SER A 82 9.64 -8.78 -2.57
N GLU A 83 9.63 -7.47 -2.32
CA GLU A 83 9.37 -6.43 -3.33
C GLU A 83 10.32 -6.51 -4.53
N LEU A 84 11.56 -6.95 -4.29
CA LEU A 84 12.56 -7.19 -5.33
C LEU A 84 12.45 -8.55 -6.00
N GLY A 85 11.43 -9.37 -5.65
CA GLY A 85 11.08 -10.63 -6.30
C GLY A 85 11.72 -11.86 -5.71
N ASP A 86 12.11 -11.87 -4.41
CA ASP A 86 12.68 -13.05 -3.73
C ASP A 86 13.83 -13.70 -4.50
N MET A 87 14.77 -12.88 -4.97
CA MET A 87 15.92 -13.29 -5.81
C MET A 87 15.55 -13.75 -7.23
N ASP A 88 14.28 -13.73 -7.63
CA ASP A 88 13.85 -13.92 -9.02
C ASP A 88 13.54 -12.55 -9.66
N PRO A 89 14.39 -12.05 -10.58
CA PRO A 89 14.17 -10.74 -11.17
C PRO A 89 12.88 -10.63 -12.00
N LYS A 90 12.26 -11.74 -12.36
CA LYS A 90 10.98 -11.77 -13.09
C LYS A 90 9.77 -11.53 -12.19
N LYS A 91 9.95 -11.72 -10.89
CA LYS A 91 8.92 -11.51 -9.86
C LYS A 91 8.99 -10.15 -9.18
N ARG A 92 9.87 -9.26 -9.61
CA ARG A 92 9.90 -7.88 -9.09
C ARG A 92 8.55 -7.21 -9.27
N HIS A 93 8.02 -6.63 -8.22
CA HIS A 93 6.66 -6.11 -8.22
C HIS A 93 6.47 -4.98 -9.24
N GLU A 94 7.43 -4.08 -9.37
CA GLU A 94 7.41 -3.04 -10.41
C GLU A 94 7.34 -3.64 -11.82
N LEU A 95 8.06 -4.72 -12.08
CA LEU A 95 8.04 -5.40 -13.37
C LEU A 95 6.69 -6.07 -13.66
N LEU A 96 6.06 -6.68 -12.67
CA LEU A 96 4.71 -7.25 -12.80
C LEU A 96 3.68 -6.14 -13.09
N TYR A 97 3.81 -4.99 -12.43
CA TYR A 97 2.92 -3.86 -12.71
C TYR A 97 3.12 -3.30 -14.13
N ARG A 98 4.35 -3.20 -14.62
CA ARG A 98 4.64 -2.83 -16.02
C ARG A 98 4.02 -3.81 -17.02
N LYS A 99 4.02 -5.10 -16.70
CA LYS A 99 3.36 -6.13 -17.52
C LYS A 99 1.85 -5.88 -17.58
N TYR A 100 1.22 -5.60 -16.44
CA TYR A 100 -0.18 -5.17 -16.37
C TYR A 100 -0.44 -3.95 -17.25
N LEU A 101 0.32 -2.87 -17.11
CA LEU A 101 0.15 -1.63 -17.90
C LEU A 101 0.21 -1.90 -19.40
N ARG A 102 1.21 -2.67 -19.86
CA ARG A 102 1.32 -3.03 -21.28
C ARG A 102 0.11 -3.83 -21.77
N SER A 103 -0.45 -4.71 -20.92
CA SER A 103 -1.62 -5.51 -21.26
C SER A 103 -2.90 -4.70 -21.49
N ILE A 104 -2.96 -3.49 -20.95
CA ILE A 104 -4.07 -2.52 -21.13
C ILE A 104 -3.71 -1.38 -22.11
N GLY A 105 -2.58 -1.50 -22.82
CA GLY A 105 -2.17 -0.57 -23.86
C GLY A 105 -1.43 0.68 -23.37
N ILE A 106 -0.91 0.67 -22.13
CA ILE A 106 -0.11 1.77 -21.59
C ILE A 106 1.38 1.42 -21.69
N SER A 107 2.20 2.36 -22.19
CA SER A 107 3.67 2.27 -22.17
C SER A 107 4.20 2.79 -20.83
N PRO A 108 4.77 1.93 -19.98
CA PRO A 108 5.35 2.37 -18.71
C PRO A 108 6.52 3.35 -18.91
N GLU A 109 7.22 3.26 -20.02
CA GLU A 109 8.36 4.13 -20.37
C GLU A 109 7.89 5.57 -20.57
N GLU A 110 6.69 5.77 -21.12
CA GLU A 110 6.11 7.11 -21.31
C GLU A 110 5.63 7.73 -20.01
N LEU A 111 5.22 6.89 -19.05
CA LEU A 111 4.75 7.35 -17.74
C LEU A 111 5.85 7.98 -16.88
N ILE A 112 7.12 7.68 -17.14
CA ILE A 112 8.26 8.28 -16.41
C ILE A 112 8.25 9.81 -16.53
N PHE A 113 7.76 10.33 -17.67
CA PHE A 113 7.72 11.76 -17.98
C PHE A 113 6.33 12.39 -17.73
N ARG A 114 5.34 11.58 -17.35
CA ARG A 114 4.00 12.07 -17.07
C ARG A 114 3.95 12.68 -15.66
N GLU A 115 3.39 13.89 -15.55
CA GLU A 115 3.13 14.50 -14.26
C GLU A 115 2.12 13.67 -13.47
N GLN A 116 2.42 13.48 -12.19
CA GLN A 116 1.53 12.86 -11.21
C GLN A 116 0.36 13.80 -10.90
N LEU A 117 -0.78 13.24 -10.56
CA LEU A 117 -1.84 14.02 -9.93
C LEU A 117 -1.33 14.64 -8.61
N PRO A 118 -1.84 15.81 -8.23
CA PRO A 118 -1.46 16.45 -6.96
C PRO A 118 -1.63 15.52 -5.75
N SER A 119 -2.71 14.72 -5.73
CA SER A 119 -2.99 13.74 -4.68
C SER A 119 -1.97 12.61 -4.63
N THR A 120 -1.54 12.10 -5.79
CA THR A 120 -0.49 11.08 -5.89
C THR A 120 0.85 11.62 -5.37
N ARG A 121 1.24 12.81 -5.82
CA ARG A 121 2.46 13.47 -5.35
C ARG A 121 2.44 13.66 -3.84
N GLN A 122 1.34 14.18 -3.31
CA GLN A 122 1.17 14.40 -1.87
C GLN A 122 1.28 13.10 -1.08
N TRP A 123 0.67 12.01 -1.55
CA TRP A 123 0.74 10.70 -0.92
C TRP A 123 2.18 10.18 -0.85
N LEU A 124 2.92 10.22 -1.96
CA LEU A 124 4.32 9.80 -2.03
C LEU A 124 5.24 10.68 -1.15
N ASP A 125 4.99 11.99 -1.11
CA ASP A 125 5.75 12.91 -0.26
C ASP A 125 5.46 12.65 1.23
N LYS A 126 4.21 12.32 1.59
CA LYS A 126 3.85 11.93 2.95
C LYS A 126 4.48 10.60 3.37
N MET A 127 4.57 9.61 2.48
CA MET A 127 5.32 8.38 2.76
C MET A 127 6.78 8.69 3.12
N ARG A 128 7.46 9.52 2.31
CA ARG A 128 8.85 9.93 2.59
C ARG A 128 8.96 10.68 3.91
N GLU A 129 8.02 11.59 4.20
CA GLU A 129 7.97 12.35 5.45
C GLU A 129 7.83 11.40 6.65
N TYR A 130 6.86 10.48 6.63
CA TYR A 130 6.62 9.54 7.73
C TYR A 130 7.79 8.57 7.92
N PHE A 131 8.33 8.01 6.84
CA PHE A 131 9.46 7.06 6.93
C PHE A 131 10.78 7.72 7.32
N SER A 132 10.90 9.04 7.15
CA SER A 132 12.03 9.84 7.64
C SER A 132 11.83 10.37 9.07
N SER A 133 10.69 10.10 9.69
CA SER A 133 10.35 10.60 11.01
C SER A 133 10.99 9.77 12.14
N ASP A 134 10.57 9.96 13.39
CA ASP A 134 11.04 9.09 14.46
C ASP A 134 10.56 7.64 14.26
N HIS A 135 11.34 6.71 14.78
CA HIS A 135 11.16 5.28 14.57
C HIS A 135 9.73 4.77 14.79
N PHE A 136 9.08 5.16 15.89
CA PHE A 136 7.73 4.67 16.20
C PHE A 136 6.67 5.26 15.27
N THR A 137 6.82 6.51 14.87
CA THR A 137 5.93 7.13 13.86
C THR A 137 6.12 6.46 12.49
N ALA A 138 7.36 6.18 12.11
CA ALA A 138 7.68 5.51 10.84
C ALA A 138 7.15 4.08 10.79
N LEU A 139 7.35 3.30 11.85
CA LEU A 139 6.79 1.93 11.97
C LEU A 139 5.26 1.93 11.95
N GLY A 140 4.63 2.92 12.61
CA GLY A 140 3.18 3.05 12.57
C GLY A 140 2.66 3.32 11.16
N ALA A 141 3.35 4.17 10.40
CA ALA A 141 3.00 4.47 9.01
C ALA A 141 3.08 3.22 8.12
N GLU A 142 4.14 2.45 8.24
CA GLU A 142 4.31 1.18 7.52
C GLU A 142 3.23 0.17 7.91
N TYR A 143 2.99 0.00 9.21
CA TYR A 143 1.92 -0.87 9.69
C TYR A 143 0.55 -0.50 9.11
N GLY A 144 0.27 0.80 8.97
CA GLY A 144 -0.96 1.29 8.36
C GLY A 144 -1.10 0.82 6.91
N LEU A 145 -0.05 0.95 6.11
CA LEU A 145 -0.01 0.53 4.71
C LEU A 145 -0.17 -0.99 4.57
N GLU A 146 0.66 -1.78 5.23
CA GLU A 146 0.65 -3.24 5.10
C GLU A 146 -0.68 -3.86 5.56
N ASN A 147 -1.24 -3.37 6.67
CA ASN A 147 -2.48 -3.93 7.20
C ASN A 147 -3.76 -3.46 6.46
N MET A 148 -3.70 -2.38 5.68
CA MET A 148 -4.81 -2.01 4.82
C MET A 148 -4.76 -2.71 3.46
N ALA A 149 -3.61 -3.25 3.06
CA ALA A 149 -3.41 -3.83 1.74
C ALA A 149 -4.37 -5.00 1.45
N ILE A 150 -4.52 -5.95 2.37
CA ILE A 150 -5.45 -7.09 2.19
C ILE A 150 -6.89 -6.62 1.91
N PRO A 151 -7.55 -5.81 2.76
CA PRO A 151 -8.91 -5.34 2.48
C PRO A 151 -9.01 -4.47 1.22
N MET A 152 -7.94 -3.79 0.83
CA MET A 152 -7.86 -3.06 -0.44
C MET A 152 -7.85 -4.04 -1.63
N TRP A 153 -6.98 -5.05 -1.63
CA TRP A 153 -6.91 -6.05 -2.69
C TRP A 153 -8.19 -6.84 -2.83
N ASP A 154 -8.86 -7.18 -1.74
CA ASP A 154 -10.16 -7.87 -1.73
C ASP A 154 -11.26 -7.06 -2.43
N LYS A 155 -11.13 -5.73 -2.51
CA LYS A 155 -12.03 -4.84 -3.26
C LYS A 155 -11.55 -4.59 -4.70
N LEU A 156 -10.25 -4.40 -4.91
CA LEU A 156 -9.71 -4.11 -6.24
C LEU A 156 -9.81 -5.29 -7.20
N LEU A 157 -9.53 -6.52 -6.74
CA LEU A 157 -9.59 -7.71 -7.60
C LEU A 157 -10.95 -7.94 -8.27
N PRO A 158 -12.08 -7.92 -7.54
CA PRO A 158 -13.39 -8.00 -8.20
C PRO A 158 -13.67 -6.86 -9.17
N GLY A 159 -13.16 -5.65 -8.86
CA GLY A 159 -13.30 -4.49 -9.73
C GLY A 159 -12.55 -4.64 -11.05
N LEU A 160 -11.32 -5.16 -11.01
CA LEU A 160 -10.53 -5.48 -12.20
C LEU A 160 -11.23 -6.49 -13.11
N GLU A 161 -11.79 -7.55 -12.54
CA GLU A 161 -12.55 -8.54 -13.31
C GLU A 161 -13.81 -7.94 -13.95
N LYS A 162 -14.54 -7.09 -13.23
CA LYS A 162 -15.69 -6.39 -13.78
C LYS A 162 -15.30 -5.39 -14.88
N ALA A 163 -14.19 -4.67 -14.72
CA ALA A 163 -13.66 -3.78 -15.75
C ALA A 163 -13.26 -4.55 -17.01
N ARG A 164 -12.63 -5.72 -16.87
CA ARG A 164 -12.32 -6.64 -17.99
C ARG A 164 -13.56 -7.04 -18.78
N LEU A 165 -14.67 -7.29 -18.10
CA LEU A 165 -15.95 -7.63 -18.72
C LEU A 165 -16.66 -6.42 -19.35
N LYS A 166 -16.56 -5.25 -18.69
CA LYS A 166 -17.23 -4.01 -19.10
C LYS A 166 -16.58 -3.34 -20.30
N PHE A 167 -15.24 -3.33 -20.35
CA PHE A 167 -14.48 -2.60 -21.35
C PHE A 167 -13.78 -3.55 -22.34
N PRO A 168 -14.17 -3.59 -23.63
CA PRO A 168 -13.59 -4.51 -24.61
C PRO A 168 -12.07 -4.40 -24.76
N SER A 169 -11.48 -3.22 -24.59
CA SER A 169 -10.04 -2.97 -24.63
C SER A 169 -9.27 -3.62 -23.47
N LEU A 170 -9.94 -3.98 -22.39
CA LEU A 170 -9.33 -4.59 -21.21
C LEU A 170 -9.46 -6.12 -21.16
N ARG A 171 -9.99 -6.77 -22.20
CA ARG A 171 -10.21 -8.23 -22.21
C ARG A 171 -8.94 -9.05 -22.01
N SER A 172 -7.79 -8.55 -22.48
CA SER A 172 -6.49 -9.18 -22.34
C SER A 172 -5.68 -8.70 -21.14
N MET A 173 -6.31 -7.96 -20.23
CA MET A 173 -5.66 -7.41 -19.04
C MET A 173 -5.01 -8.52 -18.21
N ASP A 174 -3.74 -8.33 -17.90
CA ASP A 174 -2.96 -9.19 -17.02
C ASP A 174 -3.09 -8.70 -15.58
N ILE A 175 -3.60 -9.51 -14.69
CA ILE A 175 -3.81 -9.15 -13.27
C ILE A 175 -2.86 -9.87 -12.31
N GLU A 176 -1.77 -10.46 -12.83
CA GLU A 176 -0.81 -11.23 -12.03
C GLU A 176 -0.26 -10.39 -10.87
N TYR A 177 0.05 -9.12 -11.10
CA TYR A 177 0.50 -8.20 -10.04
C TYR A 177 -0.47 -8.18 -8.84
N PHE A 178 -1.76 -8.04 -9.10
CA PHE A 178 -2.78 -7.89 -8.06
C PHE A 178 -3.08 -9.20 -7.33
N THR A 179 -3.14 -10.32 -8.06
CA THR A 179 -3.36 -11.64 -7.45
C THR A 179 -2.16 -12.07 -6.63
N PHE A 180 -0.95 -11.80 -7.11
CA PHE A 180 0.28 -12.10 -6.40
C PHE A 180 0.39 -11.31 -5.09
N HIS A 181 0.11 -9.98 -5.11
CA HIS A 181 0.11 -9.18 -3.90
C HIS A 181 -0.92 -9.66 -2.87
N ARG A 182 -2.14 -10.00 -3.31
CA ARG A 182 -3.15 -10.50 -2.38
C ARG A 182 -2.70 -11.75 -1.61
N GLU A 183 -1.95 -12.63 -2.27
CA GLU A 183 -1.39 -13.83 -1.63
C GLU A 183 -0.19 -13.51 -0.72
N LEU A 184 0.61 -12.52 -1.09
CA LEU A 184 1.84 -12.14 -0.41
C LEU A 184 1.58 -11.34 0.88
N GLU A 185 0.55 -10.51 0.91
CA GLU A 185 0.27 -9.58 2.01
C GLU A 185 0.05 -10.29 3.37
N GLU A 186 -0.37 -11.54 3.37
CA GLU A 186 -0.47 -12.33 4.60
C GLU A 186 0.91 -12.50 5.27
N HIS A 187 1.98 -12.62 4.48
CA HIS A 187 3.35 -12.70 4.99
C HIS A 187 3.87 -11.34 5.45
N HIS A 188 3.55 -10.26 4.72
CA HIS A 188 3.92 -8.91 5.13
C HIS A 188 3.22 -8.51 6.45
N GLU A 189 1.94 -8.83 6.59
CA GLU A 189 1.18 -8.63 7.84
C GLU A 189 1.84 -9.38 9.02
N GLU A 190 2.32 -10.62 8.81
CA GLU A 190 3.05 -11.41 9.81
C GLU A 190 4.39 -10.76 10.20
N GLU A 191 5.20 -10.31 9.22
CA GLU A 191 6.49 -9.65 9.50
C GLU A 191 6.27 -8.34 10.27
N MET A 192 5.28 -7.54 9.91
CA MET A 192 4.94 -6.33 10.66
C MET A 192 4.41 -6.63 12.06
N ALA A 193 3.69 -7.72 12.27
CA ALA A 193 3.27 -8.15 13.60
C ALA A 193 4.49 -8.54 14.48
N ASN A 194 5.54 -9.14 13.89
CA ASN A 194 6.79 -9.46 14.61
C ASN A 194 7.53 -8.20 15.06
N VAL A 195 7.66 -7.19 14.17
CA VAL A 195 8.26 -5.89 14.51
C VAL A 195 7.58 -5.23 15.71
N LEU A 196 6.27 -5.38 15.81
CA LEU A 196 5.47 -4.72 16.84
C LEU A 196 5.58 -5.35 18.22
N GLY A 197 5.87 -6.67 18.31
CA GLY A 197 5.75 -7.45 19.55
C GLY A 197 6.72 -7.04 20.65
N GLU A 198 7.83 -6.37 20.35
CA GLU A 198 8.93 -6.15 21.30
C GLU A 198 9.05 -4.72 21.85
N HIS A 199 8.55 -3.68 21.15
CA HIS A 199 9.05 -2.31 21.39
C HIS A 199 7.99 -1.26 21.77
N ILE A 200 6.69 -1.49 21.56
CA ILE A 200 5.67 -0.45 21.80
C ILE A 200 5.05 -0.60 23.20
N ASN A 201 5.90 -0.50 24.22
CA ASN A 201 5.50 -0.78 25.61
C ASN A 201 5.10 0.47 26.41
N ASP A 202 5.47 1.66 25.97
CA ASP A 202 5.14 2.89 26.67
C ASP A 202 4.09 3.74 25.91
N ARG A 203 3.47 4.66 26.65
CA ARG A 203 2.42 5.51 26.13
C ARG A 203 2.89 6.40 24.98
N VAL A 204 4.10 6.93 25.04
CA VAL A 204 4.64 7.87 24.01
C VAL A 204 4.89 7.12 22.70
N ALA A 205 5.46 5.90 22.78
CA ALA A 205 5.66 5.04 21.63
C ALA A 205 4.31 4.71 20.96
N ARG A 206 3.28 4.36 21.75
CA ARG A 206 1.93 4.08 21.24
C ARG A 206 1.27 5.28 20.56
N GLU A 207 1.36 6.47 21.17
CA GLU A 207 0.84 7.70 20.59
C GLU A 207 1.50 8.04 19.25
N LYS A 208 2.83 7.88 19.15
CA LYS A 208 3.59 8.09 17.91
C LYS A 208 3.23 7.08 16.84
N PHE A 209 3.16 5.80 17.20
CA PHE A 209 2.77 4.74 16.29
C PHE A 209 1.36 4.96 15.74
N THR A 210 0.39 5.25 16.61
CA THR A 210 -0.98 5.55 16.18
C THR A 210 -1.03 6.77 15.25
N LYS A 211 -0.25 7.82 15.55
CA LYS A 211 -0.13 8.99 14.68
C LYS A 211 0.42 8.63 13.29
N GLY A 212 1.45 7.79 13.23
CA GLY A 212 2.02 7.31 11.98
C GLY A 212 1.00 6.54 11.15
N ALA A 213 0.35 5.53 11.77
CA ALA A 213 -0.65 4.70 11.11
C ALA A 213 -1.84 5.54 10.59
N SER A 214 -2.45 6.36 11.44
CA SER A 214 -3.60 7.16 11.00
C SER A 214 -3.22 8.21 9.96
N GLY A 215 -2.09 8.88 10.11
CA GLY A 215 -1.68 9.92 9.17
C GLY A 215 -1.28 9.38 7.79
N MET A 216 -0.70 8.18 7.73
CA MET A 216 -0.43 7.50 6.47
C MET A 216 -1.74 7.14 5.77
N LEU A 217 -2.67 6.55 6.48
CA LEU A 217 -3.99 6.19 5.95
C LEU A 217 -4.80 7.40 5.51
N ASP A 218 -4.71 8.54 6.23
CA ASP A 218 -5.33 9.79 5.80
C ASP A 218 -4.78 10.25 4.45
N SER A 219 -3.46 10.19 4.26
CA SER A 219 -2.84 10.58 2.98
C SER A 219 -3.21 9.65 1.82
N GLU A 220 -3.39 8.37 2.10
CA GLU A 220 -3.84 7.42 1.11
C GLU A 220 -5.32 7.58 0.75
N LYS A 221 -6.17 7.89 1.73
CA LYS A 221 -7.56 8.29 1.46
C LYS A 221 -7.61 9.47 0.47
N GLU A 222 -6.77 10.49 0.66
CA GLU A 222 -6.69 11.64 -0.25
C GLU A 222 -6.22 11.23 -1.66
N PHE A 223 -5.33 10.24 -1.77
CA PHE A 223 -4.96 9.64 -3.05
C PHE A 223 -6.18 9.07 -3.78
N TRP A 224 -6.97 8.21 -3.10
CA TRP A 224 -8.16 7.60 -3.69
C TRP A 224 -9.21 8.64 -4.12
N GLU A 225 -9.45 9.65 -3.30
CA GLU A 225 -10.38 10.75 -3.61
C GLU A 225 -9.93 11.54 -4.83
N GLY A 226 -8.63 11.69 -5.03
CA GLY A 226 -8.04 12.39 -6.17
C GLY A 226 -8.16 11.65 -7.50
N LEU A 227 -8.44 10.34 -7.50
CA LEU A 227 -8.61 9.54 -8.72
C LEU A 227 -9.99 9.72 -9.38
N SER A 228 -10.97 10.20 -8.63
CA SER A 228 -12.31 10.43 -9.16
C SER A 228 -12.28 11.57 -10.19
N VAL A 229 -12.74 11.30 -11.40
CA VAL A 229 -12.97 12.34 -12.42
C VAL A 229 -14.22 13.10 -12.01
N ARG A 230 -14.04 14.33 -11.53
CA ARG A 230 -15.17 15.23 -11.30
C ARG A 230 -15.69 15.68 -12.66
N ALA A 231 -16.94 15.32 -12.93
CA ALA A 231 -17.65 15.78 -14.14
C ALA A 231 -17.80 17.30 -14.16
#